data_5dafea4fc86f8d84aeba0f504ac63f2c
#
_entry.id   5dafea4fc86f8d84aeba0f504ac63f2c
#
_cell.length_a   1.000
_cell.length_b   1.000
_cell.length_c   1.000
_cell.angle_alpha   90.00
_cell.angle_beta   90.00
_cell.angle_gamma   90.00
#
_symmetry.space_group_name_H-M   'P 1'
#
loop_
_entity.id
_entity.type
_entity.pdbx_description
1 polymer ?
#
loop_
_entity_poly.entity_id
_entity_poly.type
_entity_poly.pdbx_seq_one_letter_code
_entity_poly.pdbx_strand_id
1 'polypeptide(L)'
;MMLAVLLAVAAVASATPTIPRAAQAMYNPKLFQGDIMGIAGQEPGHERAAILGDDYLWSGGVVPYIFGPSVDSYQKSVILAGMSDFHDRTCIRFVERTTEANYLEIVTNDSGCWSYVGTIGGMQRLSLDTYGCIYKGTAIHELMHAIGFYHEHCRNDRDDYVTIHYENVQEGYAYAFDKDTYWRYVGEDYNYASIMHYGTYAFSVNWGIAETIVPTDPNVILVEAYDKDHMEQSDANQINNLYASECARRK
;
A
#
# COMPACT_ATOMS: atom_id res chain seq x y z
N MET A 1 60.54 -23.90 -27.80
CA MET A 1 59.78 -23.93 -26.60
C MET A 1 58.72 -22.79 -26.66
N MET A 2 57.50 -23.10 -27.06
CA MET A 2 56.41 -22.13 -27.06
C MET A 2 55.67 -22.21 -25.68
N LEU A 3 55.64 -21.11 -24.95
CA LEU A 3 54.99 -21.00 -23.70
C LEU A 3 53.51 -20.66 -24.01
N ALA A 4 52.54 -21.57 -23.74
CA ALA A 4 51.13 -21.31 -23.85
C ALA A 4 50.68 -20.61 -22.57
N VAL A 5 50.25 -19.35 -22.70
CA VAL A 5 49.60 -18.59 -21.59
C VAL A 5 48.13 -18.96 -21.60
N LEU A 6 47.71 -19.74 -20.63
CA LEU A 6 46.30 -20.00 -20.34
C LEU A 6 45.70 -18.78 -19.61
N LEU A 7 44.89 -17.99 -20.33
CA LEU A 7 44.02 -16.97 -19.73
C LEU A 7 42.81 -17.67 -19.08
N ALA A 8 42.80 -17.72 -17.76
CA ALA A 8 41.62 -18.13 -17.01
C ALA A 8 40.59 -16.95 -17.01
N VAL A 9 39.52 -17.10 -17.77
CA VAL A 9 38.38 -16.20 -17.70
C VAL A 9 37.56 -16.59 -16.46
N ALA A 10 37.65 -15.81 -15.39
CA ALA A 10 36.78 -15.95 -14.23
C ALA A 10 35.38 -15.48 -14.65
N ALA A 11 34.44 -16.40 -14.76
CA ALA A 11 33.03 -16.07 -14.91
C ALA A 11 32.54 -15.47 -13.57
N VAL A 12 32.32 -14.17 -13.54
CA VAL A 12 31.57 -13.51 -12.45
C VAL A 12 30.13 -13.90 -12.64
N ALA A 13 29.65 -14.86 -11.84
CA ALA A 13 28.21 -15.13 -11.72
C ALA A 13 27.58 -13.92 -11.04
N SER A 14 26.92 -13.05 -11.80
CA SER A 14 26.05 -12.03 -11.25
C SER A 14 24.86 -12.75 -10.63
N ALA A 15 24.76 -12.75 -9.31
CA ALA A 15 23.55 -13.20 -8.64
C ALA A 15 22.40 -12.26 -9.07
N THR A 16 21.34 -12.82 -9.65
CA THR A 16 20.11 -12.05 -9.89
C THR A 16 19.59 -11.53 -8.55
N PRO A 17 19.23 -10.24 -8.44
CA PRO A 17 18.68 -9.69 -7.22
C PRO A 17 17.43 -10.49 -6.82
N THR A 18 17.38 -10.93 -5.58
CA THR A 18 16.19 -11.63 -5.06
C THR A 18 15.15 -10.58 -4.64
N ILE A 19 13.88 -10.83 -4.95
CA ILE A 19 12.77 -9.98 -4.52
C ILE A 19 12.76 -9.93 -2.98
N PRO A 20 12.78 -8.75 -2.34
CA PRO A 20 12.67 -8.62 -0.90
C PRO A 20 11.36 -9.25 -0.38
N ARG A 21 11.40 -9.85 0.80
CA ARG A 21 10.19 -10.46 1.40
C ARG A 21 9.06 -9.45 1.60
N ALA A 22 9.40 -8.22 1.97
CA ALA A 22 8.44 -7.13 2.10
C ALA A 22 7.72 -6.86 0.77
N ALA A 23 8.46 -6.76 -0.33
CA ALA A 23 7.87 -6.59 -1.66
C ALA A 23 6.99 -7.79 -2.07
N GLN A 24 7.44 -9.03 -1.80
CA GLN A 24 6.63 -10.22 -2.07
C GLN A 24 5.31 -10.22 -1.29
N ALA A 25 5.30 -9.71 -0.06
CA ALA A 25 4.12 -9.68 0.78
C ALA A 25 3.11 -8.60 0.35
N MET A 26 3.58 -7.47 -0.19
CA MET A 26 2.73 -6.38 -0.69
C MET A 26 2.16 -6.65 -2.09
N TYR A 27 2.85 -7.44 -2.92
CA TYR A 27 2.43 -7.68 -4.31
C TYR A 27 1.73 -9.03 -4.46
N ASN A 28 0.57 -9.19 -3.80
CA ASN A 28 -0.19 -10.43 -3.86
C ASN A 28 -1.01 -10.51 -5.17
N PRO A 29 -0.74 -11.51 -6.02
CA PRO A 29 -1.39 -11.64 -7.32
C PRO A 29 -2.90 -11.96 -7.29
N LYS A 30 -3.42 -12.28 -6.13
CA LYS A 30 -4.83 -12.63 -5.95
C LYS A 30 -5.68 -11.46 -5.48
N LEU A 31 -5.06 -10.31 -5.22
CA LEU A 31 -5.72 -9.12 -4.69
C LEU A 31 -5.76 -8.02 -5.74
N PHE A 32 -6.76 -7.15 -5.64
CA PHE A 32 -6.85 -5.96 -6.48
C PHE A 32 -5.64 -5.05 -6.19
N GLN A 33 -4.95 -4.60 -7.24
CA GLN A 33 -3.73 -3.79 -7.13
C GLN A 33 -2.64 -4.35 -6.18
N GLY A 34 -2.70 -5.64 -5.80
CA GLY A 34 -1.67 -6.33 -5.02
C GLY A 34 -1.95 -6.47 -3.52
N ASP A 35 -2.68 -5.55 -2.91
CA ASP A 35 -2.90 -5.45 -1.46
C ASP A 35 -4.32 -5.00 -1.07
N ILE A 36 -5.19 -4.76 -2.05
CA ILE A 36 -6.58 -4.38 -1.79
C ILE A 36 -7.48 -5.61 -1.84
N MET A 37 -8.13 -5.92 -0.71
CA MET A 37 -9.13 -6.98 -0.64
C MET A 37 -10.42 -6.50 -1.28
N GLY A 38 -10.85 -7.19 -2.34
CA GLY A 38 -12.15 -6.94 -2.97
C GLY A 38 -13.33 -7.39 -2.10
N ILE A 39 -14.46 -6.70 -2.23
CA ILE A 39 -15.74 -7.19 -1.69
C ILE A 39 -16.40 -8.16 -2.69
N ALA A 40 -17.36 -8.97 -2.23
CA ALA A 40 -18.05 -9.96 -3.07
C ALA A 40 -18.58 -9.32 -4.37
N GLY A 41 -18.14 -9.85 -5.52
CA GLY A 41 -18.44 -9.32 -6.86
C GLY A 41 -17.38 -8.39 -7.45
N GLN A 42 -16.28 -8.14 -6.74
CA GLN A 42 -15.06 -7.52 -7.27
C GLN A 42 -14.04 -8.62 -7.54
N GLU A 43 -13.84 -8.94 -8.82
CA GLU A 43 -12.80 -9.88 -9.26
C GLU A 43 -11.55 -9.07 -9.66
N PRO A 44 -10.32 -9.57 -9.45
CA PRO A 44 -9.12 -8.96 -9.97
C PRO A 44 -9.24 -8.74 -11.49
N GLY A 45 -8.99 -7.54 -11.97
CA GLY A 45 -9.10 -7.19 -13.40
C GLY A 45 -10.51 -6.80 -13.86
N HIS A 46 -11.52 -6.78 -13.00
CA HIS A 46 -12.82 -6.17 -13.29
C HIS A 46 -12.93 -4.81 -12.60
N GLU A 47 -13.07 -3.77 -13.43
CA GLU A 47 -13.33 -2.40 -13.02
C GLU A 47 -14.53 -2.34 -12.08
N ARG A 48 -14.28 -2.28 -10.81
CA ARG A 48 -15.23 -1.76 -9.83
C ARG A 48 -14.50 -1.38 -8.57
N ALA A 49 -14.46 -0.23 -8.58
CA ALA A 49 -15.12 0.77 -7.86
C ALA A 49 -14.27 1.33 -6.77
N ALA A 50 -13.82 2.48 -7.05
CA ALA A 50 -13.80 3.50 -6.05
C ALA A 50 -15.07 3.39 -5.22
N ILE A 51 -14.91 3.29 -3.95
CA ILE A 51 -15.96 3.53 -3.00
C ILE A 51 -16.34 5.00 -3.13
N LEU A 52 -17.30 5.26 -4.03
CA LEU A 52 -17.88 6.58 -4.23
C LEU A 52 -19.03 6.75 -3.24
N GLY A 53 -18.75 7.34 -2.09
CA GLY A 53 -19.80 7.74 -1.17
C GLY A 53 -19.29 7.91 0.25
N ASP A 54 -19.88 8.83 0.96
CA ASP A 54 -19.60 9.05 2.38
C ASP A 54 -19.96 7.83 3.25
N ASP A 55 -20.73 6.87 2.71
CA ASP A 55 -21.17 5.63 3.40
C ASP A 55 -20.00 4.69 3.75
N TYR A 56 -18.86 4.83 3.09
CA TYR A 56 -17.65 4.03 3.35
C TYR A 56 -16.64 4.74 4.26
N LEU A 57 -16.96 5.95 4.71
CA LEU A 57 -16.14 6.65 5.68
C LEU A 57 -16.46 6.18 7.09
N TRP A 58 -15.46 6.09 7.93
CA TRP A 58 -15.66 5.79 9.34
C TRP A 58 -16.31 6.97 10.04
N SER A 59 -17.45 6.72 10.66
CA SER A 59 -18.26 7.77 11.33
C SER A 59 -17.43 8.54 12.36
N GLY A 60 -17.45 9.85 12.25
CA GLY A 60 -16.67 10.75 13.11
C GLY A 60 -15.14 10.64 12.93
N GLY A 61 -14.65 9.95 11.88
CA GLY A 61 -13.24 9.65 11.71
C GLY A 61 -12.67 8.73 12.81
N VAL A 62 -13.53 7.92 13.45
CA VAL A 62 -13.16 6.98 14.51
C VAL A 62 -13.16 5.56 13.95
N VAL A 63 -12.03 4.87 14.07
CA VAL A 63 -11.81 3.51 13.58
C VAL A 63 -11.62 2.57 14.76
N PRO A 64 -12.66 1.85 15.19
CA PRO A 64 -12.52 0.85 16.24
C PRO A 64 -11.70 -0.32 15.74
N TYR A 65 -10.79 -0.86 16.57
CA TYR A 65 -9.99 -2.02 16.21
C TYR A 65 -9.81 -3.01 17.34
N ILE A 66 -9.47 -4.26 16.98
CA ILE A 66 -8.93 -5.27 17.86
C ILE A 66 -7.67 -5.86 17.23
N PHE A 67 -6.78 -6.35 18.06
CA PHE A 67 -5.72 -7.23 17.61
C PHE A 67 -6.20 -8.68 17.67
N GLY A 68 -6.08 -9.39 16.55
CA GLY A 68 -6.30 -10.82 16.51
C GLY A 68 -5.29 -11.60 17.38
N PRO A 69 -5.57 -12.87 17.72
CA PRO A 69 -4.74 -13.65 18.62
C PRO A 69 -3.33 -13.97 18.07
N SER A 70 -3.10 -13.76 16.77
CA SER A 70 -1.80 -13.95 16.11
C SER A 70 -0.82 -12.81 16.35
N VAL A 71 -1.29 -11.65 16.81
CA VAL A 71 -0.48 -10.42 16.93
C VAL A 71 0.28 -10.41 18.24
N ASP A 72 1.61 -10.51 18.18
CA ASP A 72 2.48 -10.44 19.35
C ASP A 72 2.76 -9.00 19.81
N SER A 73 3.51 -8.84 20.91
CA SER A 73 3.80 -7.55 21.53
C SER A 73 4.68 -6.64 20.66
N TYR A 74 5.62 -7.20 19.90
CA TYR A 74 6.47 -6.43 18.99
C TYR A 74 5.65 -5.92 17.79
N GLN A 75 4.87 -6.80 17.18
CA GLN A 75 3.97 -6.45 16.06
C GLN A 75 2.97 -5.36 16.48
N LYS A 76 2.36 -5.50 17.69
CA LYS A 76 1.51 -4.44 18.26
C LYS A 76 2.24 -3.10 18.34
N SER A 77 3.49 -3.09 18.80
CA SER A 77 4.24 -1.85 18.94
C SER A 77 4.48 -1.15 17.60
N VAL A 78 4.77 -1.91 16.54
CA VAL A 78 4.94 -1.37 15.18
C VAL A 78 3.63 -0.80 14.62
N ILE A 79 2.53 -1.55 14.78
CA ILE A 79 1.20 -1.14 14.29
C ILE A 79 0.71 0.11 15.04
N LEU A 80 0.87 0.14 16.36
CA LEU A 80 0.51 1.31 17.17
C LEU A 80 1.34 2.54 16.82
N ALA A 81 2.63 2.36 16.46
CA ALA A 81 3.45 3.45 15.95
C ALA A 81 2.93 3.98 14.60
N GLY A 82 2.40 3.12 13.73
CA GLY A 82 1.69 3.52 12.51
C GLY A 82 0.42 4.30 12.83
N MET A 83 -0.41 3.83 13.75
CA MET A 83 -1.64 4.53 14.19
C MET A 83 -1.34 5.90 14.82
N SER A 84 -0.22 6.03 15.55
CA SER A 84 0.20 7.32 16.12
C SER A 84 0.44 8.36 15.05
N ASP A 85 0.98 7.99 13.89
CA ASP A 85 1.22 8.91 12.78
C ASP A 85 -0.09 9.58 12.30
N PHE A 86 -1.20 8.81 12.24
CA PHE A 86 -2.53 9.36 11.95
C PHE A 86 -3.03 10.27 13.08
N HIS A 87 -2.85 9.87 14.34
CA HIS A 87 -3.31 10.65 15.49
C HIS A 87 -2.61 12.03 15.57
N ASP A 88 -1.34 12.08 15.18
CA ASP A 88 -0.52 13.29 15.27
C ASP A 88 -0.79 14.26 14.12
N ARG A 89 -1.15 13.76 12.93
CA ARG A 89 -1.23 14.54 11.69
C ARG A 89 -2.63 14.76 11.16
N THR A 90 -3.58 13.92 11.56
CA THR A 90 -4.93 13.90 10.99
C THR A 90 -6.01 13.94 12.06
N CYS A 91 -7.25 14.08 11.62
CA CYS A 91 -8.41 13.94 12.50
C CYS A 91 -8.82 12.48 12.76
N ILE A 92 -8.22 11.48 12.11
CA ILE A 92 -8.53 10.06 12.34
C ILE A 92 -8.09 9.61 13.72
N ARG A 93 -8.90 8.74 14.34
CA ARG A 93 -8.61 8.14 15.65
C ARG A 93 -8.86 6.65 15.60
N PHE A 94 -7.79 5.86 15.70
CA PHE A 94 -7.88 4.43 15.97
C PHE A 94 -8.10 4.23 17.46
N VAL A 95 -9.14 3.49 17.83
CA VAL A 95 -9.53 3.24 19.23
C VAL A 95 -9.74 1.75 19.48
N GLU A 96 -9.37 1.25 20.65
CA GLU A 96 -9.70 -0.14 20.99
C GLU A 96 -11.22 -0.30 21.04
N ARG A 97 -11.71 -1.34 20.33
CA ARG A 97 -13.13 -1.65 20.23
C ARG A 97 -13.72 -2.06 21.57
N THR A 98 -14.90 -1.56 21.85
CA THR A 98 -15.72 -1.99 23.00
C THR A 98 -16.98 -2.75 22.54
N THR A 99 -17.90 -2.08 21.86
CA THR A 99 -19.20 -2.64 21.42
C THR A 99 -19.54 -2.26 19.98
N GLU A 100 -18.66 -1.52 19.30
CA GLU A 100 -18.90 -1.01 17.96
C GLU A 100 -19.17 -2.15 16.98
N ALA A 101 -20.19 -2.00 16.11
CA ALA A 101 -20.55 -3.01 15.13
C ALA A 101 -19.52 -3.08 14.00
N ASN A 102 -19.01 -1.92 13.55
CA ASN A 102 -18.00 -1.81 12.50
C ASN A 102 -16.62 -1.64 13.13
N TYR A 103 -15.68 -2.52 12.77
CA TYR A 103 -14.33 -2.47 13.34
C TYR A 103 -13.32 -3.25 12.49
N LEU A 104 -12.05 -2.95 12.70
CA LEU A 104 -10.93 -3.69 12.13
C LEU A 104 -10.50 -4.84 13.07
N GLU A 105 -10.32 -6.05 12.53
CA GLU A 105 -9.53 -7.10 13.15
C GLU A 105 -8.16 -7.14 12.48
N ILE A 106 -7.13 -6.69 13.18
CA ILE A 106 -5.75 -6.69 12.65
C ILE A 106 -5.13 -8.05 12.95
N VAL A 107 -4.66 -8.74 11.89
CA VAL A 107 -4.10 -10.09 11.97
C VAL A 107 -2.71 -10.14 11.34
N THR A 108 -1.88 -11.14 11.76
CA THR A 108 -0.51 -11.32 11.26
C THR A 108 -0.23 -12.72 10.72
N ASN A 109 -1.26 -13.55 10.64
CA ASN A 109 -1.20 -14.94 10.18
C ASN A 109 -1.93 -15.20 8.85
N ASP A 110 -2.52 -14.18 8.25
CA ASP A 110 -3.01 -14.23 6.88
C ASP A 110 -1.86 -13.87 5.93
N SER A 111 -1.81 -14.48 4.75
CA SER A 111 -0.71 -14.27 3.80
C SER A 111 -0.78 -12.87 3.18
N GLY A 112 0.32 -12.15 3.21
CA GLY A 112 0.51 -10.83 2.61
C GLY A 112 0.04 -9.65 3.44
N CYS A 113 0.39 -8.46 2.97
CA CYS A 113 -0.11 -7.19 3.50
C CYS A 113 -1.35 -6.82 2.68
N TRP A 114 -2.48 -6.55 3.34
CA TRP A 114 -3.68 -6.13 2.61
C TRP A 114 -4.75 -5.56 3.53
N SER A 115 -5.59 -4.72 2.93
CA SER A 115 -6.77 -4.15 3.57
C SER A 115 -7.95 -4.05 2.60
N TYR A 116 -9.15 -3.84 3.15
CA TYR A 116 -10.27 -3.28 2.40
C TYR A 116 -10.10 -1.77 2.29
N VAL A 117 -10.73 -1.15 1.28
CA VAL A 117 -10.76 0.30 1.14
C VAL A 117 -12.02 0.86 1.82
N GLY A 118 -11.82 1.69 2.86
CA GLY A 118 -12.91 2.22 3.68
C GLY A 118 -13.59 1.18 4.57
N THR A 119 -14.73 1.53 5.17
CA THR A 119 -15.53 0.58 5.95
C THR A 119 -16.50 -0.20 5.07
N ILE A 120 -16.51 -1.53 5.18
CA ILE A 120 -17.44 -2.41 4.46
C ILE A 120 -18.63 -2.85 5.31
N GLY A 121 -18.71 -2.34 6.54
CA GLY A 121 -19.74 -2.75 7.53
C GLY A 121 -19.36 -4.04 8.26
N GLY A 122 -19.68 -4.08 9.55
CA GLY A 122 -19.33 -5.19 10.42
C GLY A 122 -17.84 -5.29 10.73
N MET A 123 -17.37 -6.51 11.00
CA MET A 123 -15.95 -6.82 11.18
C MET A 123 -15.27 -6.95 9.82
N GLN A 124 -14.15 -6.26 9.64
CA GLN A 124 -13.26 -6.43 8.48
C GLN A 124 -11.83 -6.65 8.93
N ARG A 125 -11.12 -7.51 8.20
CA ARG A 125 -9.72 -7.80 8.50
C ARG A 125 -8.78 -6.83 7.80
N LEU A 126 -7.66 -6.57 8.46
CA LEU A 126 -6.46 -5.96 7.92
C LEU A 126 -5.32 -6.92 8.20
N SER A 127 -4.61 -7.38 7.17
CA SER A 127 -3.51 -8.32 7.31
C SER A 127 -2.17 -7.62 7.25
N LEU A 128 -1.32 -7.96 8.22
CA LEU A 128 0.10 -7.60 8.24
C LEU A 128 0.91 -8.86 8.51
N ASP A 129 1.14 -9.67 7.45
CA ASP A 129 1.86 -10.94 7.55
C ASP A 129 3.20 -10.78 8.28
N THR A 130 3.43 -11.65 9.25
CA THR A 130 4.65 -11.69 10.07
C THR A 130 5.94 -11.69 9.24
N TYR A 131 5.92 -12.30 8.06
CA TYR A 131 7.15 -12.53 7.28
C TYR A 131 7.51 -11.40 6.30
N GLY A 132 6.64 -10.40 6.11
CA GLY A 132 6.92 -9.34 5.14
C GLY A 132 6.26 -8.00 5.41
N CYS A 133 5.35 -7.89 6.40
CA CYS A 133 4.52 -6.69 6.56
C CYS A 133 4.78 -5.89 7.84
N ILE A 134 5.63 -6.38 8.76
CA ILE A 134 5.82 -5.76 10.07
C ILE A 134 6.82 -4.59 9.97
N TYR A 135 6.42 -3.57 9.22
CA TYR A 135 7.10 -2.29 9.08
C TYR A 135 6.12 -1.16 9.37
N LYS A 136 6.59 -0.07 9.96
CA LYS A 136 5.73 1.07 10.31
C LYS A 136 5.06 1.66 9.06
N GLY A 137 5.83 1.84 7.98
CA GLY A 137 5.30 2.37 6.72
C GLY A 137 4.25 1.46 6.09
N THR A 138 4.45 0.12 6.10
CA THR A 138 3.43 -0.83 5.64
C THR A 138 2.17 -0.74 6.51
N ALA A 139 2.32 -0.64 7.83
CA ALA A 139 1.15 -0.48 8.71
C ALA A 139 0.38 0.82 8.41
N ILE A 140 1.07 1.94 8.16
CA ILE A 140 0.43 3.21 7.74
C ILE A 140 -0.30 3.01 6.40
N HIS A 141 0.33 2.35 5.42
CA HIS A 141 -0.22 2.09 4.09
C HIS A 141 -1.54 1.30 4.18
N GLU A 142 -1.54 0.17 4.87
CA GLU A 142 -2.74 -0.66 5.01
C GLU A 142 -3.85 0.03 5.83
N LEU A 143 -3.48 0.79 6.85
CA LEU A 143 -4.42 1.61 7.61
C LEU A 143 -5.00 2.75 6.75
N MET A 144 -4.24 3.28 5.79
CA MET A 144 -4.72 4.31 4.86
C MET A 144 -5.72 3.73 3.85
N HIS A 145 -5.53 2.49 3.36
CA HIS A 145 -6.57 1.77 2.64
C HIS A 145 -7.83 1.62 3.50
N ALA A 146 -7.68 1.16 4.74
CA ALA A 146 -8.81 0.95 5.64
C ALA A 146 -9.67 2.21 5.88
N ILE A 147 -9.12 3.39 5.68
CA ILE A 147 -9.86 4.66 5.77
C ILE A 147 -10.27 5.25 4.41
N GLY A 148 -10.10 4.50 3.30
CA GLY A 148 -10.73 4.86 2.02
C GLY A 148 -9.80 5.33 0.90
N PHE A 149 -8.49 5.11 1.00
CA PHE A 149 -7.52 5.54 -0.02
C PHE A 149 -7.05 4.40 -0.91
N TYR A 150 -6.89 4.70 -2.20
CA TYR A 150 -6.27 3.87 -3.22
C TYR A 150 -4.83 4.31 -3.47
N HIS A 151 -4.14 3.59 -4.37
CA HIS A 151 -2.74 3.89 -4.67
C HIS A 151 -2.55 5.19 -5.44
N GLU A 152 -1.50 5.92 -5.10
CA GLU A 152 -1.14 7.18 -5.74
C GLU A 152 -0.78 6.99 -7.22
N HIS A 153 -0.06 5.91 -7.58
CA HIS A 153 0.33 5.59 -8.96
C HIS A 153 -0.84 5.13 -9.83
N CYS A 154 -2.04 4.91 -9.27
CA CYS A 154 -3.27 4.61 -9.99
C CYS A 154 -4.17 5.84 -10.21
N ARG A 155 -3.76 7.02 -9.80
CA ARG A 155 -4.49 8.27 -10.04
C ARG A 155 -4.69 8.52 -11.54
N ASN A 156 -5.79 9.18 -11.90
CA ASN A 156 -6.11 9.49 -13.29
C ASN A 156 -5.07 10.37 -13.98
N ASP A 157 -4.41 11.25 -13.21
CA ASP A 157 -3.38 12.18 -13.67
C ASP A 157 -1.96 11.60 -13.62
N ARG A 158 -1.78 10.33 -13.17
CA ARG A 158 -0.45 9.72 -12.92
C ARG A 158 0.48 9.76 -14.14
N ASP A 159 -0.05 9.73 -15.39
CA ASP A 159 0.78 9.70 -16.60
C ASP A 159 1.52 11.03 -16.87
N ASP A 160 1.15 12.11 -16.18
CA ASP A 160 1.90 13.37 -16.18
C ASP A 160 3.17 13.25 -15.31
N TYR A 161 3.23 12.25 -14.43
CA TYR A 161 4.26 12.08 -13.39
C TYR A 161 5.08 10.80 -13.53
N VAL A 162 4.46 9.70 -13.96
CA VAL A 162 5.15 8.40 -14.11
C VAL A 162 4.81 7.74 -15.43
N THR A 163 5.77 6.98 -15.96
CA THR A 163 5.57 6.06 -17.07
C THR A 163 5.50 4.63 -16.53
N ILE A 164 4.50 3.87 -16.96
CA ILE A 164 4.42 2.43 -16.66
C ILE A 164 5.01 1.64 -17.81
N HIS A 165 6.04 0.85 -17.52
CA HIS A 165 6.70 -0.06 -18.45
C HIS A 165 6.04 -1.44 -18.38
N TYR A 166 4.89 -1.59 -19.05
CA TYR A 166 4.10 -2.84 -19.05
C TYR A 166 4.90 -4.06 -19.55
N GLU A 167 5.89 -3.84 -20.43
CA GLU A 167 6.81 -4.89 -20.90
C GLU A 167 7.69 -5.48 -19.80
N ASN A 168 7.85 -4.76 -18.69
CA ASN A 168 8.59 -5.18 -17.51
C ASN A 168 7.70 -5.76 -16.40
N VAL A 169 6.39 -5.70 -16.58
CA VAL A 169 5.41 -6.24 -15.62
C VAL A 169 5.27 -7.74 -15.84
N GLN A 170 5.22 -8.51 -14.75
CA GLN A 170 4.96 -9.95 -14.80
C GLN A 170 3.64 -10.23 -15.53
N GLU A 171 3.59 -11.31 -16.30
CA GLU A 171 2.40 -11.72 -17.04
C GLU A 171 1.20 -11.89 -16.09
N GLY A 172 0.08 -11.31 -16.45
CA GLY A 172 -1.16 -11.35 -15.68
C GLY A 172 -1.33 -10.26 -14.62
N TYR A 173 -0.33 -9.36 -14.42
CA TYR A 173 -0.40 -8.31 -13.39
C TYR A 173 -0.54 -6.87 -13.91
N ALA A 174 -0.74 -6.70 -15.20
CA ALA A 174 -0.91 -5.37 -15.80
C ALA A 174 -2.05 -4.56 -15.15
N TYR A 175 -3.11 -5.24 -14.70
CA TYR A 175 -4.27 -4.62 -14.02
C TYR A 175 -3.90 -3.90 -12.71
N ALA A 176 -2.76 -4.24 -12.08
CA ALA A 176 -2.31 -3.56 -10.86
C ALA A 176 -1.90 -2.11 -11.11
N PHE A 177 -1.75 -1.74 -12.38
CA PHE A 177 -1.41 -0.39 -12.83
C PHE A 177 -2.57 0.31 -13.56
N ASP A 178 -3.78 -0.27 -13.53
CA ASP A 178 -4.95 0.39 -14.10
C ASP A 178 -5.25 1.67 -13.33
N LYS A 179 -5.60 2.73 -14.07
CA LYS A 179 -6.01 3.99 -13.46
C LYS A 179 -7.35 3.80 -12.74
N ASP A 180 -7.46 4.37 -11.56
CA ASP A 180 -8.72 4.43 -10.85
C ASP A 180 -9.68 5.41 -11.56
N THR A 181 -10.67 4.86 -12.27
CA THR A 181 -11.67 5.65 -13.01
C THR A 181 -12.60 6.45 -12.11
N TYR A 182 -12.64 6.12 -10.84
CA TYR A 182 -13.48 6.76 -9.82
C TYR A 182 -12.68 7.61 -8.83
N TRP A 183 -11.39 7.83 -9.12
CA TRP A 183 -10.54 8.66 -8.26
C TRP A 183 -11.20 10.00 -7.93
N ARG A 184 -11.29 10.29 -6.63
CA ARG A 184 -11.79 11.57 -6.13
C ARG A 184 -10.61 12.48 -5.81
N TYR A 185 -10.54 13.63 -6.47
CA TYR A 185 -9.58 14.65 -6.09
C TYR A 185 -9.90 15.17 -4.67
N VAL A 186 -8.96 15.05 -3.77
CA VAL A 186 -9.11 15.47 -2.37
C VAL A 186 -8.17 16.63 -2.00
N GLY A 187 -7.82 17.46 -2.99
CA GLY A 187 -7.18 18.76 -2.76
C GLY A 187 -5.66 18.75 -2.74
N GLU A 188 -5.00 17.64 -3.15
CA GLU A 188 -3.54 17.56 -3.20
C GLU A 188 -3.05 17.12 -4.58
N ASP A 189 -1.95 17.71 -5.03
CA ASP A 189 -1.25 17.30 -6.24
C ASP A 189 -0.59 15.92 -6.06
N TYR A 190 -0.23 15.29 -7.19
CA TYR A 190 0.46 14.00 -7.20
C TYR A 190 1.77 14.07 -6.38
N ASN A 191 1.98 13.08 -5.52
CA ASN A 191 3.17 13.03 -4.68
C ASN A 191 3.91 11.69 -4.80
N TYR A 192 5.09 11.71 -5.40
CA TYR A 192 5.97 10.53 -5.52
C TYR A 192 6.38 9.93 -4.16
N ALA A 193 6.40 10.74 -3.10
CA ALA A 193 6.77 10.29 -1.77
C ALA A 193 5.56 9.77 -0.95
N SER A 194 4.33 9.89 -1.47
CA SER A 194 3.12 9.40 -0.79
C SER A 194 3.30 7.99 -0.26
N ILE A 195 2.80 7.73 0.95
CA ILE A 195 2.81 6.38 1.54
C ILE A 195 2.05 5.37 0.65
N MET A 196 1.12 5.85 -0.19
CA MET A 196 0.31 5.05 -1.11
C MET A 196 0.97 4.88 -2.50
N HIS A 197 2.21 5.34 -2.69
CA HIS A 197 2.92 5.18 -3.96
C HIS A 197 3.80 3.93 -3.92
N TYR A 198 3.68 3.08 -4.95
CA TYR A 198 4.56 1.92 -5.15
C TYR A 198 5.96 2.34 -5.56
N GLY A 199 6.93 1.49 -5.29
CA GLY A 199 8.30 1.66 -5.74
C GLY A 199 8.50 1.27 -7.20
N THR A 200 9.72 1.51 -7.68
CA THR A 200 10.14 1.35 -9.09
C THR A 200 9.94 -0.06 -9.64
N TYR A 201 10.00 -1.10 -8.79
CA TYR A 201 10.01 -2.50 -9.24
C TYR A 201 8.72 -3.27 -8.89
N ALA A 202 7.63 -2.58 -8.63
CA ALA A 202 6.35 -3.22 -8.33
C ALA A 202 5.95 -4.21 -9.43
N PHE A 203 5.66 -5.48 -9.08
CA PHE A 203 5.33 -6.56 -10.03
C PHE A 203 6.35 -6.80 -11.16
N SER A 204 7.60 -6.44 -10.98
CA SER A 204 8.64 -6.57 -12.01
C SER A 204 8.96 -8.03 -12.32
N VAL A 205 9.14 -8.34 -13.62
CA VAL A 205 9.65 -9.65 -14.12
C VAL A 205 11.08 -9.91 -13.64
N ASN A 206 11.85 -8.85 -13.33
CA ASN A 206 13.24 -8.96 -12.87
C ASN A 206 13.54 -7.84 -11.88
N TRP A 207 13.23 -8.10 -10.61
CA TRP A 207 13.42 -7.15 -9.51
C TRP A 207 14.83 -6.56 -9.47
N GLY A 208 14.93 -5.26 -9.32
CA GLY A 208 16.19 -4.53 -9.23
C GLY A 208 16.87 -4.28 -10.59
N ILE A 209 16.25 -4.72 -11.70
CA ILE A 209 16.78 -4.55 -13.07
C ILE A 209 15.71 -3.98 -14.00
N ALA A 210 14.53 -4.58 -14.04
CA ALA A 210 13.44 -4.19 -14.95
C ALA A 210 12.46 -3.27 -14.21
N GLU A 211 12.58 -1.97 -14.42
CA GLU A 211 11.73 -0.96 -13.81
C GLU A 211 10.32 -1.02 -14.40
N THR A 212 9.31 -1.00 -13.55
CA THR A 212 7.88 -0.99 -13.95
C THR A 212 7.25 0.38 -13.82
N ILE A 213 7.67 1.17 -12.83
CA ILE A 213 7.23 2.56 -12.64
C ILE A 213 8.46 3.45 -12.73
N VAL A 214 8.47 4.37 -13.69
CA VAL A 214 9.57 5.32 -13.90
C VAL A 214 9.07 6.75 -13.80
N PRO A 215 9.58 7.56 -12.85
CA PRO A 215 9.23 8.97 -12.75
C PRO A 215 9.59 9.76 -14.01
N THR A 216 8.75 10.74 -14.38
CA THR A 216 9.08 11.69 -15.47
C THR A 216 10.19 12.67 -15.06
N ASP A 217 10.32 12.96 -13.76
CA ASP A 217 11.47 13.69 -13.21
C ASP A 217 12.60 12.71 -12.87
N PRO A 218 13.75 12.77 -13.57
CA PRO A 218 14.87 11.85 -13.36
C PRO A 218 15.58 12.02 -12.00
N ASN A 219 15.27 13.06 -11.24
CA ASN A 219 15.83 13.27 -9.90
C ASN A 219 15.01 12.58 -8.80
N VAL A 220 13.83 12.06 -9.13
CA VAL A 220 12.97 11.36 -8.19
C VAL A 220 13.38 9.89 -8.07
N ILE A 221 13.45 9.42 -6.83
CA ILE A 221 13.61 8.00 -6.49
C ILE A 221 12.35 7.54 -5.79
N LEU A 222 11.67 6.55 -6.37
CA LEU A 222 10.49 5.95 -5.74
C LEU A 222 10.93 5.00 -4.63
N VAL A 223 10.30 5.14 -3.47
CA VAL A 223 10.59 4.36 -2.26
C VAL A 223 9.35 3.53 -1.90
N GLU A 224 9.55 2.27 -1.58
CA GLU A 224 8.48 1.37 -1.15
C GLU A 224 7.91 1.77 0.22
N ALA A 225 6.63 1.45 0.45
CA ALA A 225 5.98 1.77 1.72
C ALA A 225 6.71 1.19 2.94
N TYR A 226 7.28 -0.03 2.84
CA TYR A 226 8.01 -0.67 3.94
C TYR A 226 9.35 0.02 4.29
N ASP A 227 9.88 0.85 3.41
CA ASP A 227 11.10 1.66 3.63
C ASP A 227 10.78 3.08 4.12
N LYS A 228 9.49 3.44 4.25
CA LYS A 228 9.02 4.72 4.80
C LYS A 228 8.69 4.57 6.29
N ASP A 229 8.84 5.64 7.06
CA ASP A 229 8.58 5.64 8.51
C ASP A 229 7.46 6.59 8.94
N HIS A 230 6.87 7.34 8.01
CA HIS A 230 5.75 8.25 8.22
C HIS A 230 4.98 8.51 6.92
N MET A 231 3.74 8.99 7.02
CA MET A 231 3.01 9.55 5.89
C MET A 231 3.52 10.95 5.55
N GLU A 232 3.42 11.34 4.29
CA GLU A 232 3.73 12.69 3.85
C GLU A 232 2.68 13.70 4.32
N GLN A 233 3.02 14.99 4.28
CA GLN A 233 2.06 16.04 4.63
C GLN A 233 0.87 16.07 3.65
N SER A 234 1.09 15.76 2.38
CA SER A 234 0.03 15.62 1.39
C SER A 234 -0.93 14.48 1.72
N ASP A 235 -0.42 13.32 2.17
CA ASP A 235 -1.27 12.21 2.62
C ASP A 235 -2.17 12.65 3.78
N ALA A 236 -1.59 13.33 4.78
CA ALA A 236 -2.33 13.85 5.92
C ALA A 236 -3.39 14.90 5.51
N ASN A 237 -3.06 15.77 4.56
CA ASN A 237 -4.00 16.76 4.03
C ASN A 237 -5.14 16.10 3.27
N GLN A 238 -4.86 15.09 2.43
CA GLN A 238 -5.88 14.32 1.72
C GLN A 238 -6.85 13.66 2.72
N ILE A 239 -6.32 13.05 3.79
CA ILE A 239 -7.14 12.44 4.85
C ILE A 239 -8.03 13.50 5.52
N ASN A 240 -7.47 14.62 5.93
CA ASN A 240 -8.22 15.68 6.61
C ASN A 240 -9.29 16.29 5.70
N ASN A 241 -9.02 16.41 4.40
CA ASN A 241 -9.99 16.91 3.42
C ASN A 241 -11.13 15.90 3.20
N LEU A 242 -10.80 14.61 3.03
CA LEU A 242 -11.80 13.55 2.85
C LEU A 242 -12.71 13.42 4.06
N TYR A 243 -12.15 13.50 5.27
CA TYR A 243 -12.86 13.31 6.54
C TYR A 243 -13.36 14.61 7.18
N ALA A 244 -13.26 15.76 6.52
CA ALA A 244 -13.60 17.04 7.12
C ALA A 244 -15.03 17.06 7.74
N SER A 245 -16.02 16.54 7.02
CA SER A 245 -17.41 16.46 7.52
C SER A 245 -17.57 15.47 8.67
N GLU A 246 -16.93 14.30 8.59
CA GLU A 246 -16.99 13.27 9.63
C GLU A 246 -16.34 13.75 10.92
N CYS A 247 -15.14 14.31 10.83
CA CYS A 247 -14.41 14.80 12.00
C CYS A 247 -15.11 15.98 12.67
N ALA A 248 -15.82 16.82 11.91
CA ALA A 248 -16.63 17.89 12.46
C ALA A 248 -17.83 17.39 13.29
N ARG A 249 -18.35 16.18 13.01
CA ARG A 249 -19.47 15.56 13.76
C ARG A 249 -19.05 14.96 15.11
N ARG A 250 -17.76 14.75 15.33
CA ARG A 250 -17.21 14.13 16.55
C ARG A 250 -17.21 15.07 17.77
N LYS A 251 -17.89 16.17 17.75
CA LYS A 251 -17.96 17.14 18.87
C LYS A 251 -18.77 16.62 20.04
#